data_2d3065afe556a93834b62afe333df6e0
#
_entry.id   2d3065afe556a93834b62afe333df6e0
#
_cell.length_a   1.000
_cell.length_b   1.000
_cell.length_c   1.000
_cell.angle_alpha   90.00
_cell.angle_beta   90.00
_cell.angle_gamma   90.00
#
_symmetry.space_group_name_H-M   'P 1'
#
loop_
_entity.id
_entity.type
_entity.pdbx_description
1 polymer ?
#
loop_
_entity_poly.entity_id
_entity_poly.type
_entity_poly.pdbx_seq_one_letter_code
_entity_poly.pdbx_strand_id
1 'polypeptide(L)'
;MLQLKSIPPAGAAGAMSEPAHITVRGLNKEFNGSVVYDNFDLDIPRGRFVTVFGPNGCGKSTLINLISGLIPTDGGEILFGGKRLSQVKIGYVFQNYREALFPWMSAFTNIEYPLELMKVPKKERVERVQRLVDHLGVRIDLTLYPYQMSGGQQQLVSILRALVVEPEVLFLDEPFSALDYEMSLFMRDQLQRIFHETRTTTVLVSHDLEEAVYLADYVLLLTRRPARIADYRYIELPRHRGDETLAHPDFIEHKRHCLEVFQREVRRQ
;
A
#
# COMPACT_ATOMS: atom_id res chain seq x y z
N MET A 1 30.96 26.17 -11.38
CA MET A 1 29.89 25.52 -10.64
C MET A 1 28.70 25.35 -11.57
N LEU A 2 28.59 24.19 -12.23
CA LEU A 2 27.49 23.89 -13.14
C LEU A 2 26.38 23.27 -12.29
N GLN A 3 25.23 23.94 -12.21
CA GLN A 3 24.01 23.40 -11.62
C GLN A 3 23.56 22.21 -12.46
N LEU A 4 23.67 21.00 -11.90
CA LEU A 4 23.03 19.79 -12.43
C LEU A 4 21.52 19.95 -12.23
N LYS A 5 20.81 20.33 -13.28
CA LYS A 5 19.36 20.17 -13.37
C LYS A 5 19.07 18.68 -13.26
N SER A 6 18.26 18.30 -12.26
CA SER A 6 17.75 16.95 -12.10
C SER A 6 16.96 16.56 -13.36
N ILE A 7 17.50 15.63 -14.14
CA ILE A 7 16.79 15.01 -15.26
C ILE A 7 15.79 14.03 -14.62
N PRO A 8 14.48 14.13 -14.92
CA PRO A 8 13.53 13.12 -14.47
C PRO A 8 13.90 11.76 -15.09
N PRO A 9 13.77 10.64 -14.35
CA PRO A 9 14.09 9.32 -14.87
C PRO A 9 13.22 8.99 -16.09
N ALA A 10 13.83 8.33 -17.08
CA ALA A 10 13.25 8.02 -18.39
C ALA A 10 12.16 6.93 -18.32
N GLY A 11 11.21 7.01 -17.48
CA GLY A 11 10.02 6.16 -17.29
C GLY A 11 8.83 6.95 -16.79
N ALA A 12 9.04 8.19 -16.36
CA ALA A 12 8.00 9.05 -15.78
C ALA A 12 7.07 9.72 -16.82
N ALA A 13 7.29 9.52 -18.11
CA ALA A 13 6.54 10.21 -19.17
C ALA A 13 5.04 9.86 -19.20
N GLY A 14 4.62 8.69 -18.69
CA GLY A 14 3.20 8.31 -18.58
C GLY A 14 2.51 8.77 -17.28
N ALA A 15 3.26 9.05 -16.23
CA ALA A 15 2.73 9.43 -14.92
C ALA A 15 2.37 10.92 -14.80
N MET A 16 2.88 11.76 -15.67
CA MET A 16 2.75 13.23 -15.59
C MET A 16 1.41 13.80 -16.06
N SER A 17 0.48 13.00 -16.57
CA SER A 17 -0.83 13.46 -17.04
C SER A 17 -1.98 13.29 -16.02
N GLU A 18 -1.79 12.50 -14.98
CA GLU A 18 -2.82 12.21 -13.97
C GLU A 18 -2.65 13.12 -12.74
N PRO A 19 -3.77 13.63 -12.17
CA PRO A 19 -3.68 14.49 -10.99
C PRO A 19 -3.15 13.69 -9.79
N ALA A 20 -2.12 14.21 -9.13
CA ALA A 20 -1.59 13.63 -7.91
C ALA A 20 -2.65 13.63 -6.80
N HIS A 21 -2.78 12.48 -6.11
CA HIS A 21 -3.58 12.41 -4.89
C HIS A 21 -2.71 12.63 -3.66
N ILE A 22 -1.54 12.00 -3.63
CA ILE A 22 -0.57 12.23 -2.55
C ILE A 22 0.63 12.94 -3.16
N THR A 23 0.97 14.09 -2.59
CA THR A 23 2.13 14.89 -3.00
C THR A 23 3.09 14.96 -1.82
N VAL A 24 4.31 14.50 -2.02
CA VAL A 24 5.42 14.58 -1.06
C VAL A 24 6.46 15.51 -1.62
N ARG A 25 6.89 16.52 -0.85
CA ARG A 25 7.90 17.50 -1.27
C ARG A 25 8.94 17.71 -0.18
N GLY A 26 10.21 17.60 -0.58
CA GLY A 26 11.36 17.85 0.29
C GLY A 26 11.37 16.99 1.55
N LEU A 27 10.88 15.76 1.47
CA LEU A 27 10.77 14.87 2.63
C LEU A 27 12.15 14.56 3.20
N ASN A 28 12.31 14.80 4.49
CA ASN A 28 13.51 14.46 5.25
C ASN A 28 13.17 13.54 6.41
N LYS A 29 13.99 12.49 6.61
CA LYS A 29 13.91 11.59 7.75
C LYS A 29 15.23 10.97 8.09
N GLU A 30 15.58 11.06 9.37
CA GLU A 30 16.78 10.45 9.95
C GLU A 30 16.40 9.63 11.21
N PHE A 31 17.12 8.56 11.47
CA PHE A 31 17.06 7.80 12.71
C PHE A 31 18.48 7.56 13.24
N ASN A 32 18.78 8.06 14.43
CA ASN A 32 20.06 7.82 15.11
C ASN A 32 21.29 8.10 14.23
N GLY A 33 21.29 9.21 13.49
CA GLY A 33 22.38 9.57 12.57
C GLY A 33 22.34 8.89 11.20
N SER A 34 21.37 7.98 10.96
CA SER A 34 21.19 7.33 9.66
C SER A 34 20.11 8.02 8.85
N VAL A 35 20.49 8.69 7.78
CA VAL A 35 19.55 9.37 6.87
C VAL A 35 18.82 8.33 6.02
N VAL A 36 17.50 8.33 6.10
CA VAL A 36 16.62 7.47 5.31
C VAL A 36 16.13 8.20 4.07
N TYR A 37 15.65 9.43 4.25
CA TYR A 37 15.21 10.33 3.18
C TYR A 37 15.90 11.67 3.31
N ASP A 38 16.36 12.22 2.17
CA ASP A 38 17.03 13.50 2.04
C ASP A 38 16.47 14.23 0.82
N ASN A 39 15.66 15.25 1.07
CA ASN A 39 14.97 16.05 0.05
C ASN A 39 14.23 15.17 -0.97
N PHE A 40 13.40 14.22 -0.48
CA PHE A 40 12.71 13.23 -1.32
C PHE A 40 11.35 13.77 -1.78
N ASP A 41 11.12 13.71 -3.09
CA ASP A 41 9.87 14.10 -3.75
C ASP A 41 9.17 12.88 -4.35
N LEU A 42 7.83 12.84 -4.24
CA LEU A 42 7.01 11.77 -4.82
C LEU A 42 5.60 12.28 -5.11
N ASP A 43 5.04 11.89 -6.25
CA ASP A 43 3.63 12.04 -6.57
C ASP A 43 2.98 10.67 -6.76
N ILE A 44 1.85 10.44 -6.07
CA ILE A 44 1.05 9.24 -6.22
C ILE A 44 -0.28 9.62 -6.85
N PRO A 45 -0.62 9.09 -8.04
CA PRO A 45 -1.84 9.44 -8.75
C PRO A 45 -3.11 9.00 -8.01
N ARG A 46 -4.21 9.75 -8.20
CA ARG A 46 -5.51 9.43 -7.59
C ARG A 46 -6.10 8.15 -8.16
N GLY A 47 -6.67 7.31 -7.27
CA GLY A 47 -7.36 6.09 -7.66
C GLY A 47 -6.45 5.06 -8.33
N ARG A 48 -5.15 5.10 -8.03
CA ARG A 48 -4.16 4.15 -8.55
C ARG A 48 -3.62 3.25 -7.46
N PHE A 49 -3.25 2.05 -7.87
CA PHE A 49 -2.55 1.08 -7.03
C PHE A 49 -1.04 1.24 -7.25
N VAL A 50 -0.33 1.75 -6.26
CA VAL A 50 1.11 1.95 -6.31
C VAL A 50 1.79 0.96 -5.37
N THR A 51 2.72 0.17 -5.89
CA THR A 51 3.55 -0.72 -5.06
C THR A 51 4.93 -0.13 -4.87
N VAL A 52 5.38 -0.05 -3.63
CA VAL A 52 6.73 0.37 -3.25
C VAL A 52 7.60 -0.87 -3.09
N PHE A 53 8.63 -0.99 -3.92
CA PHE A 53 9.59 -2.08 -3.93
C PHE A 53 11.02 -1.56 -3.80
N GLY A 54 11.94 -2.37 -3.27
CA GLY A 54 13.35 -1.98 -3.11
C GLY A 54 14.07 -2.81 -2.07
N PRO A 55 15.38 -2.61 -1.87
CA PRO A 55 16.20 -3.38 -0.95
C PRO A 55 15.68 -3.37 0.49
N ASN A 56 15.99 -4.43 1.25
CA ASN A 56 15.63 -4.46 2.66
C ASN A 56 16.32 -3.32 3.41
N GLY A 57 15.56 -2.69 4.31
CA GLY A 57 16.05 -1.55 5.10
C GLY A 57 16.19 -0.24 4.33
N CYS A 58 15.82 -0.14 3.04
CA CYS A 58 15.93 1.11 2.28
C CYS A 58 14.96 2.22 2.76
N GLY A 59 13.84 1.84 3.41
CA GLY A 59 12.88 2.82 3.95
C GLY A 59 11.43 2.64 3.48
N LYS A 60 11.07 1.55 2.79
CA LYS A 60 9.71 1.32 2.24
C LYS A 60 8.59 1.55 3.28
N SER A 61 8.61 0.77 4.37
CA SER A 61 7.63 0.94 5.47
C SER A 61 7.76 2.31 6.14
N THR A 62 8.98 2.85 6.22
CA THR A 62 9.19 4.22 6.70
C THR A 62 8.46 5.24 5.84
N LEU A 63 8.47 5.10 4.49
CA LEU A 63 7.76 5.99 3.59
C LEU A 63 6.26 6.03 3.88
N ILE A 64 5.62 4.86 3.90
CA ILE A 64 4.17 4.81 4.15
C ILE A 64 3.82 5.24 5.58
N ASN A 65 4.68 4.99 6.57
CA ASN A 65 4.51 5.47 7.93
C ASN A 65 4.61 7.00 8.06
N LEU A 66 5.50 7.62 7.29
CA LEU A 66 5.61 9.08 7.20
C LEU A 66 4.39 9.68 6.50
N ILE A 67 3.99 9.11 5.35
CA ILE A 67 2.83 9.60 4.59
C ILE A 67 1.54 9.44 5.39
N SER A 68 1.35 8.31 6.09
CA SER A 68 0.17 8.06 6.93
C SER A 68 0.19 8.82 8.28
N GLY A 69 1.29 9.49 8.61
CA GLY A 69 1.42 10.23 9.86
C GLY A 69 1.63 9.36 11.11
N LEU A 70 1.92 8.07 10.94
CA LEU A 70 2.25 7.16 12.05
C LEU A 70 3.59 7.53 12.72
N ILE A 71 4.51 8.09 11.93
CA ILE A 71 5.74 8.70 12.44
C ILE A 71 5.88 10.13 11.91
N PRO A 72 6.46 11.06 12.68
CA PRO A 72 6.66 12.44 12.24
C PRO A 72 7.78 12.53 11.20
N THR A 73 7.63 13.48 10.26
CA THR A 73 8.70 13.90 9.36
C THR A 73 9.69 14.83 10.08
N ASP A 74 10.95 14.85 9.65
CA ASP A 74 11.94 15.81 10.16
C ASP A 74 11.98 17.08 9.27
N GLY A 75 11.35 17.02 8.09
CA GLY A 75 11.18 18.15 7.17
C GLY A 75 10.38 17.75 5.95
N GLY A 76 9.95 18.73 5.19
CA GLY A 76 9.15 18.57 3.99
C GLY A 76 7.65 18.70 4.25
N GLU A 77 6.87 18.52 3.18
CA GLU A 77 5.41 18.62 3.22
C GLU A 77 4.76 17.42 2.54
N ILE A 78 3.64 16.94 3.12
CA ILE A 78 2.82 15.86 2.56
C ILE A 78 1.39 16.35 2.47
N LEU A 79 0.82 16.31 1.25
CA LEU A 79 -0.56 16.74 0.98
C LEU A 79 -1.34 15.64 0.25
N PHE A 80 -2.64 15.60 0.48
CA PHE A 80 -3.61 14.67 -0.11
C PHE A 80 -4.63 15.45 -0.93
N GLY A 81 -4.40 15.55 -2.25
CA GLY A 81 -5.22 16.40 -3.11
C GLY A 81 -5.26 17.86 -2.62
N GLY A 82 -4.13 18.38 -2.15
CA GLY A 82 -4.00 19.70 -1.56
C GLY A 82 -4.47 19.84 -0.11
N LYS A 83 -5.01 18.77 0.51
CA LYS A 83 -5.46 18.75 1.90
C LYS A 83 -4.37 18.22 2.82
N ARG A 84 -4.41 18.59 4.10
CA ARG A 84 -3.58 17.97 5.15
C ARG A 84 -4.16 16.63 5.58
N LEU A 85 -3.34 15.74 6.13
CA LEU A 85 -3.73 14.42 6.62
C LEU A 85 -4.96 14.45 7.56
N SER A 86 -5.05 15.45 8.44
CA SER A 86 -6.20 15.60 9.38
C SER A 86 -7.55 15.79 8.70
N GLN A 87 -7.57 16.05 7.40
CA GLN A 87 -8.78 16.28 6.60
C GLN A 87 -9.13 15.10 5.69
N VAL A 88 -8.37 14.00 5.79
CA VAL A 88 -8.47 12.85 4.89
C VAL A 88 -8.67 11.58 5.71
N LYS A 89 -9.55 10.71 5.24
CA LYS A 89 -9.70 9.39 5.82
C LYS A 89 -8.68 8.44 5.21
N ILE A 90 -7.88 7.82 6.04
CA ILE A 90 -6.93 6.78 5.62
C ILE A 90 -7.28 5.45 6.25
N GLY A 91 -7.02 4.35 5.51
CA GLY A 91 -6.97 3.00 6.03
C GLY A 91 -5.52 2.54 6.10
N TYR A 92 -5.15 1.82 7.16
CA TYR A 92 -3.81 1.26 7.31
C TYR A 92 -3.87 -0.20 7.74
N VAL A 93 -3.17 -1.07 6.98
CA VAL A 93 -3.00 -2.49 7.29
C VAL A 93 -1.54 -2.73 7.65
N PHE A 94 -1.29 -3.12 8.91
CA PHE A 94 0.04 -3.35 9.44
C PHE A 94 0.61 -4.69 9.00
N GLN A 95 1.92 -4.78 8.86
CA GLN A 95 2.66 -6.00 8.55
C GLN A 95 2.35 -7.13 9.55
N ASN A 96 2.34 -6.81 10.85
CA ASN A 96 1.96 -7.76 11.89
C ASN A 96 0.47 -7.63 12.23
N TYR A 97 -0.39 -8.17 11.37
CA TYR A 97 -1.83 -8.14 11.56
C TYR A 97 -2.30 -8.84 12.85
N ARG A 98 -1.54 -9.84 13.35
CA ARG A 98 -1.88 -10.56 14.58
C ARG A 98 -1.83 -9.65 15.80
N GLU A 99 -0.83 -8.77 15.86
CA GLU A 99 -0.71 -7.77 16.92
C GLU A 99 -1.65 -6.57 16.70
N ALA A 100 -2.06 -6.34 15.46
CA ALA A 100 -2.95 -5.24 15.13
C ALA A 100 -4.42 -5.52 15.49
N LEU A 101 -4.85 -6.79 15.56
CA LEU A 101 -6.21 -7.14 15.97
C LEU A 101 -6.32 -7.13 17.51
N PHE A 102 -7.49 -6.72 17.99
CA PHE A 102 -7.82 -6.79 19.43
C PHE A 102 -8.25 -8.21 19.78
N PRO A 103 -7.46 -8.99 20.54
CA PRO A 103 -7.72 -10.41 20.77
C PRO A 103 -8.98 -10.69 21.61
N TRP A 104 -9.46 -9.69 22.36
CA TRP A 104 -10.68 -9.74 23.17
C TRP A 104 -11.94 -9.30 22.41
N MET A 105 -11.83 -8.93 21.15
CA MET A 105 -12.93 -8.54 20.28
C MET A 105 -13.16 -9.60 19.20
N SER A 106 -14.43 -9.87 18.86
CA SER A 106 -14.77 -10.72 17.71
C SER A 106 -14.31 -10.08 16.40
N ALA A 107 -14.32 -10.84 15.29
CA ALA A 107 -14.05 -10.30 13.96
C ALA A 107 -14.96 -9.11 13.64
N PHE A 108 -16.26 -9.24 13.90
CA PHE A 108 -17.23 -8.16 13.72
C PHE A 108 -16.83 -6.90 14.48
N THR A 109 -16.54 -7.04 15.77
CA THR A 109 -16.22 -5.89 16.63
C THR A 109 -14.87 -5.26 16.25
N ASN A 110 -13.89 -6.07 15.83
CA ASN A 110 -12.64 -5.56 15.27
C ASN A 110 -12.88 -4.70 14.02
N ILE A 111 -13.77 -5.14 13.11
CA ILE A 111 -14.08 -4.41 11.87
C ILE A 111 -14.85 -3.12 12.19
N GLU A 112 -15.87 -3.17 13.06
CA GLU A 112 -16.69 -2.00 13.36
C GLU A 112 -16.00 -0.94 14.22
N TYR A 113 -14.94 -1.30 14.95
CA TYR A 113 -14.28 -0.45 15.96
C TYR A 113 -13.90 0.97 15.46
N PRO A 114 -13.32 1.14 14.27
CA PRO A 114 -13.03 2.49 13.77
C PRO A 114 -14.30 3.36 13.63
N LEU A 115 -15.42 2.78 13.24
CA LEU A 115 -16.71 3.50 13.14
C LEU A 115 -17.22 3.91 14.53
N GLU A 116 -16.95 3.09 15.56
CA GLU A 116 -17.28 3.44 16.95
C GLU A 116 -16.48 4.66 17.42
N LEU A 117 -15.18 4.69 17.16
CA LEU A 117 -14.34 5.86 17.45
C LEU A 117 -14.81 7.12 16.72
N MET A 118 -15.35 6.97 15.50
CA MET A 118 -15.96 8.06 14.73
C MET A 118 -17.36 8.43 15.23
N LYS A 119 -17.85 7.80 16.31
CA LYS A 119 -19.19 8.02 16.90
C LYS A 119 -20.35 7.75 15.93
N VAL A 120 -20.16 6.84 14.99
CA VAL A 120 -21.23 6.38 14.10
C VAL A 120 -22.26 5.60 14.93
N PRO A 121 -23.58 5.83 14.75
CA PRO A 121 -24.63 5.11 15.48
C PRO A 121 -24.54 3.59 15.28
N LYS A 122 -24.77 2.79 16.34
CA LYS A 122 -24.62 1.33 16.33
C LYS A 122 -25.35 0.67 15.15
N LYS A 123 -26.59 1.07 14.86
CA LYS A 123 -27.36 0.52 13.74
C LYS A 123 -26.63 0.70 12.41
N GLU A 124 -26.11 1.89 12.17
CA GLU A 124 -25.38 2.21 10.93
C GLU A 124 -24.03 1.45 10.86
N ARG A 125 -23.31 1.26 11.98
CA ARG A 125 -22.09 0.47 12.03
C ARG A 125 -22.35 -0.97 11.57
N VAL A 126 -23.40 -1.61 12.11
CA VAL A 126 -23.80 -2.97 11.72
C VAL A 126 -24.11 -3.04 10.23
N GLU A 127 -24.90 -2.10 9.71
CA GLU A 127 -25.24 -2.05 8.29
C GLU A 127 -24.01 -1.86 7.39
N ARG A 128 -23.04 -1.03 7.80
CA ARG A 128 -21.81 -0.79 7.02
C ARG A 128 -20.93 -2.01 7.00
N VAL A 129 -20.71 -2.68 8.14
CA VAL A 129 -19.92 -3.91 8.20
C VAL A 129 -20.56 -5.00 7.34
N GLN A 130 -21.87 -5.23 7.47
CA GLN A 130 -22.57 -6.26 6.69
C GLN A 130 -22.48 -5.95 5.19
N ARG A 131 -22.76 -4.72 4.79
CA ARG A 131 -22.67 -4.28 3.39
C ARG A 131 -21.27 -4.51 2.82
N LEU A 132 -20.21 -4.18 3.57
CA LEU A 132 -18.83 -4.38 3.14
C LEU A 132 -18.51 -5.86 2.94
N VAL A 133 -18.89 -6.71 3.89
CA VAL A 133 -18.66 -8.16 3.83
C VAL A 133 -19.41 -8.79 2.66
N ASP A 134 -20.70 -8.43 2.49
CA ASP A 134 -21.54 -8.95 1.40
C ASP A 134 -21.02 -8.49 0.03
N HIS A 135 -20.68 -7.21 -0.08
CA HIS A 135 -20.17 -6.61 -1.32
C HIS A 135 -18.87 -7.27 -1.79
N LEU A 136 -17.97 -7.55 -0.86
CA LEU A 136 -16.71 -8.22 -1.16
C LEU A 136 -16.85 -9.75 -1.28
N GLY A 137 -18.05 -10.31 -1.03
CA GLY A 137 -18.31 -11.74 -1.09
C GLY A 137 -17.46 -12.56 -0.12
N VAL A 138 -17.06 -11.95 0.99
CA VAL A 138 -16.18 -12.56 1.99
C VAL A 138 -16.97 -13.56 2.83
N ARG A 139 -16.48 -14.79 2.88
CA ARG A 139 -17.06 -15.87 3.71
C ARG A 139 -16.21 -16.06 4.97
N ILE A 140 -16.56 -15.36 6.03
CA ILE A 140 -15.94 -15.49 7.34
C ILE A 140 -17.02 -15.46 8.42
N ASP A 141 -16.86 -16.27 9.45
CA ASP A 141 -17.70 -16.17 10.65
C ASP A 141 -17.24 -14.97 11.48
N LEU A 142 -18.05 -13.93 11.45
CA LEU A 142 -17.75 -12.66 12.14
C LEU A 142 -17.88 -12.75 13.66
N THR A 143 -18.38 -13.85 14.21
CA THR A 143 -18.49 -14.09 15.67
C THR A 143 -17.18 -14.60 16.27
N LEU A 144 -16.27 -15.13 15.45
CA LEU A 144 -15.00 -15.70 15.90
C LEU A 144 -14.06 -14.60 16.46
N TYR A 145 -13.29 -14.99 17.46
CA TYR A 145 -12.19 -14.19 18.00
C TYR A 145 -10.88 -14.46 17.24
N PRO A 146 -9.90 -13.52 17.25
CA PRO A 146 -8.64 -13.68 16.51
C PRO A 146 -7.95 -15.03 16.72
N TYR A 147 -7.91 -15.55 17.96
CA TYR A 147 -7.27 -16.83 18.28
C TYR A 147 -8.02 -18.08 17.71
N GLN A 148 -9.26 -17.92 17.23
CA GLN A 148 -10.06 -18.96 16.60
C GLN A 148 -9.97 -18.95 15.07
N MET A 149 -9.32 -17.91 14.50
CA MET A 149 -9.22 -17.68 13.06
C MET A 149 -7.86 -18.13 12.51
N SER A 150 -7.86 -18.59 11.25
CA SER A 150 -6.62 -18.79 10.49
C SER A 150 -5.88 -17.44 10.27
N GLY A 151 -4.59 -17.51 9.94
CA GLY A 151 -3.80 -16.29 9.64
C GLY A 151 -4.42 -15.45 8.52
N GLY A 152 -4.89 -16.09 7.45
CA GLY A 152 -5.57 -15.40 6.35
C GLY A 152 -6.90 -14.76 6.74
N GLN A 153 -7.68 -15.42 7.61
CA GLN A 153 -8.91 -14.82 8.14
C GLN A 153 -8.61 -13.59 9.01
N GLN A 154 -7.58 -13.65 9.84
CA GLN A 154 -7.13 -12.51 10.64
C GLN A 154 -6.68 -11.35 9.75
N GLN A 155 -5.89 -11.64 8.70
CA GLN A 155 -5.45 -10.65 7.72
C GLN A 155 -6.64 -10.01 7.01
N LEU A 156 -7.63 -10.81 6.60
CA LEU A 156 -8.84 -10.31 5.96
C LEU A 156 -9.63 -9.39 6.89
N VAL A 157 -9.78 -9.74 8.16
CA VAL A 157 -10.40 -8.87 9.18
C VAL A 157 -9.64 -7.55 9.31
N SER A 158 -8.31 -7.57 9.29
CA SER A 158 -7.48 -6.36 9.32
C SER A 158 -7.73 -5.45 8.12
N ILE A 159 -7.87 -6.03 6.92
CA ILE A 159 -8.19 -5.29 5.70
C ILE A 159 -9.61 -4.72 5.75
N LEU A 160 -10.61 -5.53 6.15
CA LEU A 160 -11.99 -5.07 6.28
C LEU A 160 -12.11 -3.94 7.30
N ARG A 161 -11.37 -4.00 8.41
CA ARG A 161 -11.30 -2.92 9.41
C ARG A 161 -10.74 -1.62 8.82
N ALA A 162 -9.75 -1.71 7.95
CA ALA A 162 -9.20 -0.53 7.28
C ALA A 162 -10.15 0.05 6.22
N LEU A 163 -10.98 -0.79 5.59
CA LEU A 163 -11.91 -0.40 4.53
C LEU A 163 -13.26 0.13 5.03
N VAL A 164 -13.71 -0.30 6.22
CA VAL A 164 -15.07 0.02 6.72
C VAL A 164 -15.33 1.52 6.90
N VAL A 165 -14.26 2.31 7.04
CA VAL A 165 -14.33 3.77 7.14
C VAL A 165 -14.44 4.46 5.77
N GLU A 166 -14.44 3.68 4.67
CA GLU A 166 -14.43 4.20 3.29
C GLU A 166 -13.27 5.19 3.10
N PRO A 167 -12.01 4.71 3.18
CA PRO A 167 -10.84 5.58 3.13
C PRO A 167 -10.61 6.15 1.75
N GLU A 168 -10.09 7.39 1.67
CA GLU A 168 -9.60 8.00 0.43
C GLU A 168 -8.26 7.38 -0.01
N VAL A 169 -7.47 6.93 0.98
CA VAL A 169 -6.17 6.28 0.76
C VAL A 169 -6.05 5.03 1.64
N LEU A 170 -5.58 3.93 1.07
CA LEU A 170 -5.30 2.68 1.75
C LEU A 170 -3.80 2.38 1.72
N PHE A 171 -3.20 2.22 2.89
CA PHE A 171 -1.81 1.77 3.05
C PHE A 171 -1.77 0.31 3.48
N LEU A 172 -0.92 -0.48 2.82
CA LEU A 172 -0.74 -1.91 3.06
C LEU A 172 0.76 -2.18 3.25
N ASP A 173 1.17 -2.53 4.48
CA ASP A 173 2.57 -2.84 4.79
C ASP A 173 2.80 -4.34 4.79
N GLU A 174 3.38 -4.88 3.72
CA GLU A 174 3.68 -6.30 3.52
C GLU A 174 2.53 -7.25 3.90
N PRO A 175 1.32 -7.05 3.36
CA PRO A 175 0.10 -7.73 3.85
C PRO A 175 0.10 -9.25 3.62
N PHE A 176 1.03 -9.79 2.83
CA PHE A 176 1.09 -11.22 2.49
C PHE A 176 2.23 -11.96 3.17
N SER A 177 3.15 -11.26 3.86
CA SER A 177 4.41 -11.82 4.36
C SER A 177 4.27 -12.98 5.34
N ALA A 178 3.12 -13.12 6.02
CA ALA A 178 2.86 -14.17 7.00
C ALA A 178 1.82 -15.21 6.53
N LEU A 179 1.47 -15.18 5.24
CA LEU A 179 0.50 -16.09 4.63
C LEU A 179 1.22 -17.21 3.88
N ASP A 180 0.61 -18.40 3.84
CA ASP A 180 1.03 -19.45 2.92
C ASP A 180 0.70 -19.07 1.46
N TYR A 181 1.22 -19.84 0.52
CA TYR A 181 1.10 -19.52 -0.92
C TYR A 181 -0.35 -19.47 -1.39
N GLU A 182 -1.18 -20.45 -1.00
CA GLU A 182 -2.57 -20.53 -1.40
C GLU A 182 -3.39 -19.34 -0.87
N MET A 183 -3.18 -19.00 0.40
CA MET A 183 -3.82 -17.86 1.02
C MET A 183 -3.34 -16.53 0.43
N SER A 184 -2.06 -16.42 0.06
CA SER A 184 -1.53 -15.23 -0.61
C SER A 184 -2.19 -15.01 -1.97
N LEU A 185 -2.37 -16.06 -2.78
CA LEU A 185 -3.11 -15.98 -4.06
C LEU A 185 -4.54 -15.50 -3.83
N PHE A 186 -5.27 -16.14 -2.90
CA PHE A 186 -6.63 -15.72 -2.56
C PHE A 186 -6.69 -14.24 -2.14
N MET A 187 -5.77 -13.79 -1.30
CA MET A 187 -5.74 -12.40 -0.83
C MET A 187 -5.37 -11.41 -1.93
N ARG A 188 -4.50 -11.77 -2.87
CA ARG A 188 -4.20 -10.95 -4.06
C ARG A 188 -5.46 -10.71 -4.89
N ASP A 189 -6.25 -11.74 -5.13
CA ASP A 189 -7.50 -11.65 -5.87
C ASP A 189 -8.53 -10.77 -5.13
N GLN A 190 -8.65 -10.93 -3.80
CA GLN A 190 -9.50 -10.07 -2.99
C GLN A 190 -9.08 -8.59 -3.08
N LEU A 191 -7.79 -8.30 -2.98
CA LEU A 191 -7.28 -6.91 -3.10
C LEU A 191 -7.50 -6.33 -4.50
N GLN A 192 -7.30 -7.11 -5.56
CA GLN A 192 -7.62 -6.67 -6.92
C GLN A 192 -9.10 -6.30 -7.06
N ARG A 193 -9.98 -7.15 -6.54
CA ARG A 193 -11.43 -6.92 -6.55
C ARG A 193 -11.80 -5.65 -5.78
N ILE A 194 -11.32 -5.52 -4.54
CA ILE A 194 -11.54 -4.34 -3.69
C ILE A 194 -11.09 -3.08 -4.43
N PHE A 195 -9.88 -3.09 -4.98
CA PHE A 195 -9.34 -1.95 -5.69
C PHE A 195 -10.17 -1.61 -6.94
N HIS A 196 -10.58 -2.62 -7.71
CA HIS A 196 -11.40 -2.42 -8.91
C HIS A 196 -12.75 -1.75 -8.58
N GLU A 197 -13.37 -2.15 -7.48
CA GLU A 197 -14.68 -1.65 -7.07
C GLU A 197 -14.61 -0.28 -6.40
N THR A 198 -13.64 -0.07 -5.52
CA THR A 198 -13.58 1.17 -4.71
C THR A 198 -12.80 2.30 -5.36
N ARG A 199 -11.86 1.98 -6.24
CA ARG A 199 -10.91 2.94 -6.83
C ARG A 199 -10.19 3.80 -5.77
N THR A 200 -10.04 3.25 -4.57
CA THR A 200 -9.29 3.87 -3.48
C THR A 200 -7.82 3.97 -3.87
N THR A 201 -7.18 5.12 -3.68
CA THR A 201 -5.73 5.23 -3.89
C THR A 201 -5.03 4.29 -2.93
N THR A 202 -4.31 3.30 -3.44
CA THR A 202 -3.70 2.24 -2.63
C THR A 202 -2.19 2.28 -2.76
N VAL A 203 -1.51 2.24 -1.61
CA VAL A 203 -0.05 2.16 -1.54
C VAL A 203 0.33 0.89 -0.80
N LEU A 204 0.98 -0.03 -1.52
CA LEU A 204 1.43 -1.32 -1.01
C LEU A 204 2.94 -1.33 -0.87
N VAL A 205 3.45 -1.76 0.26
CA VAL A 205 4.84 -2.21 0.40
C VAL A 205 4.88 -3.73 0.23
N SER A 206 5.71 -4.22 -0.68
CA SER A 206 5.98 -5.65 -0.83
C SER A 206 7.49 -5.91 -0.95
N HIS A 207 7.93 -7.06 -0.51
CA HIS A 207 9.27 -7.61 -0.74
C HIS A 207 9.26 -8.67 -1.87
N ASP A 208 8.09 -9.03 -2.38
CA ASP A 208 7.91 -9.93 -3.53
C ASP A 208 7.67 -9.10 -4.81
N LEU A 209 8.55 -9.28 -5.79
CA LEU A 209 8.49 -8.54 -7.05
C LEU A 209 7.29 -8.98 -7.91
N GLU A 210 6.89 -10.25 -7.82
CA GLU A 210 5.74 -10.77 -8.55
C GLU A 210 4.45 -10.12 -8.05
N GLU A 211 4.28 -10.05 -6.72
CA GLU A 211 3.17 -9.34 -6.10
C GLU A 211 3.16 -7.86 -6.50
N ALA A 212 4.33 -7.22 -6.47
CA ALA A 212 4.47 -5.82 -6.79
C ALA A 212 3.98 -5.49 -8.20
N VAL A 213 4.38 -6.31 -9.19
CA VAL A 213 3.96 -6.12 -10.60
C VAL A 213 2.52 -6.58 -10.81
N TYR A 214 2.11 -7.68 -10.17
CA TYR A 214 0.77 -8.25 -10.34
C TYR A 214 -0.34 -7.32 -9.83
N LEU A 215 -0.12 -6.61 -8.73
CA LEU A 215 -1.17 -5.77 -8.12
C LEU A 215 -1.18 -4.33 -8.67
N ALA A 216 -0.02 -3.80 -9.03
CA ALA A 216 0.16 -2.37 -9.23
C ALA A 216 -0.29 -1.84 -10.60
N ASP A 217 -0.75 -0.57 -10.59
CA ASP A 217 -0.72 0.30 -11.76
C ASP A 217 0.67 0.92 -11.95
N TYR A 218 1.34 1.20 -10.84
CA TYR A 218 2.69 1.76 -10.82
C TYR A 218 3.56 1.02 -9.82
N VAL A 219 4.78 0.67 -10.22
CA VAL A 219 5.82 0.16 -9.32
C VAL A 219 6.83 1.26 -9.07
N LEU A 220 6.94 1.68 -7.81
CA LEU A 220 7.94 2.60 -7.31
C LEU A 220 9.14 1.80 -6.78
N LEU A 221 10.27 1.87 -7.47
CA LEU A 221 11.52 1.24 -7.07
C LEU A 221 12.40 2.23 -6.31
N LEU A 222 12.79 1.88 -5.10
CA LEU A 222 13.67 2.71 -4.26
C LEU A 222 15.12 2.20 -4.28
N THR A 223 16.06 3.13 -4.18
CA THR A 223 17.49 2.83 -3.96
C THR A 223 17.76 2.43 -2.50
N ARG A 224 19.01 2.05 -2.19
CA ARG A 224 19.51 2.01 -0.79
C ARG A 224 19.51 3.41 -0.19
N ARG A 225 19.68 3.48 1.17
CA ARG A 225 19.74 4.75 1.90
C ARG A 225 20.94 5.61 1.50
N PRO A 226 20.78 6.94 1.44
CA PRO A 226 19.52 7.69 1.46
C PRO A 226 18.64 7.31 0.28
N ALA A 227 17.37 6.96 0.56
CA ALA A 227 16.46 6.41 -0.46
C ALA A 227 16.12 7.48 -1.51
N ARG A 228 16.23 7.09 -2.77
CA ARG A 228 15.85 7.86 -3.95
C ARG A 228 14.98 7.00 -4.85
N ILE A 229 14.28 7.62 -5.78
CA ILE A 229 13.52 6.88 -6.80
C ILE A 229 14.52 6.34 -7.83
N ALA A 230 14.66 5.01 -7.89
CA ALA A 230 15.44 4.33 -8.92
C ALA A 230 14.66 4.20 -10.22
N ASP A 231 13.36 3.93 -10.10
CA ASP A 231 12.40 3.89 -11.22
C ASP A 231 10.97 4.07 -10.69
N TYR A 232 10.09 4.65 -11.52
CA TYR A 232 8.66 4.76 -11.23
C TYR A 232 7.88 4.40 -12.49
N ARG A 233 7.54 3.11 -12.59
CA ARG A 233 7.08 2.49 -13.82
C ARG A 233 5.57 2.28 -13.82
N TYR A 234 4.90 2.74 -14.87
CA TYR A 234 3.53 2.34 -15.19
C TYR A 234 3.49 0.90 -15.69
N ILE A 235 2.55 0.11 -15.17
CA ILE A 235 2.34 -1.29 -15.50
C ILE A 235 1.12 -1.40 -16.39
N GLU A 236 1.36 -1.43 -17.68
CA GLU A 236 0.32 -1.52 -18.71
C GLU A 236 -0.17 -2.96 -18.85
N LEU A 237 -1.05 -3.37 -17.93
CA LEU A 237 -1.70 -4.68 -17.93
C LEU A 237 -3.21 -4.53 -17.76
N PRO A 238 -4.00 -5.50 -18.29
CA PRO A 238 -5.44 -5.55 -18.04
C PRO A 238 -5.79 -5.47 -16.56
N ARG A 239 -6.92 -4.85 -16.22
CA ARG A 239 -7.35 -4.67 -14.81
C ARG A 239 -7.85 -5.96 -14.17
N HIS A 240 -8.49 -6.84 -14.93
CA HIS A 240 -8.80 -8.19 -14.46
C HIS A 240 -7.54 -9.03 -14.61
N ARG A 241 -6.83 -9.21 -13.53
CA ARG A 241 -5.62 -10.03 -13.46
C ARG A 241 -5.96 -11.33 -12.77
N GLY A 242 -5.78 -12.43 -13.48
CA GLY A 242 -5.95 -13.80 -13.01
C GLY A 242 -4.67 -14.59 -13.24
N ASP A 243 -4.73 -15.92 -13.08
CA ASP A 243 -3.58 -16.81 -13.23
C ASP A 243 -2.90 -16.68 -14.60
N GLU A 244 -3.67 -16.40 -15.66
CA GLU A 244 -3.17 -16.16 -17.01
C GLU A 244 -2.26 -14.93 -17.11
N THR A 245 -2.43 -13.95 -16.22
CA THR A 245 -1.61 -12.73 -16.19
C THR A 245 -0.15 -13.05 -15.91
N LEU A 246 0.12 -14.03 -15.05
CA LEU A 246 1.49 -14.41 -14.69
C LEU A 246 2.29 -14.95 -15.88
N ALA A 247 1.62 -15.52 -16.86
CA ALA A 247 2.21 -16.03 -18.10
C ALA A 247 2.19 -15.01 -19.25
N HIS A 248 1.56 -13.83 -19.07
CA HIS A 248 1.44 -12.81 -20.11
C HIS A 248 2.81 -12.20 -20.44
N PRO A 249 3.17 -12.03 -21.74
CA PRO A 249 4.47 -11.47 -22.14
C PRO A 249 4.78 -10.12 -21.50
N ASP A 250 3.80 -9.21 -21.43
CA ASP A 250 3.99 -7.88 -20.86
C ASP A 250 4.23 -7.95 -19.35
N PHE A 251 3.59 -8.90 -18.62
CA PHE A 251 3.86 -9.13 -17.21
C PHE A 251 5.32 -9.58 -17.01
N ILE A 252 5.77 -10.53 -17.81
CA ILE A 252 7.15 -11.03 -17.76
C ILE A 252 8.14 -9.90 -18.08
N GLU A 253 7.85 -9.06 -19.06
CA GLU A 253 8.68 -7.91 -19.42
C GLU A 253 8.76 -6.89 -18.30
N HIS A 254 7.63 -6.50 -17.69
CA HIS A 254 7.61 -5.58 -16.55
C HIS A 254 8.39 -6.13 -15.36
N LYS A 255 8.18 -7.42 -15.03
CA LYS A 255 8.88 -8.11 -13.94
C LYS A 255 10.38 -8.16 -14.20
N ARG A 256 10.81 -8.49 -15.43
CA ARG A 256 12.21 -8.50 -15.86
C ARG A 256 12.86 -7.13 -15.69
N HIS A 257 12.23 -6.08 -16.20
CA HIS A 257 12.73 -4.71 -16.07
C HIS A 257 12.90 -4.29 -14.60
N CYS A 258 11.87 -4.49 -13.78
CA CYS A 258 11.95 -4.15 -12.35
C CYS A 258 13.06 -4.95 -11.63
N LEU A 259 13.26 -6.23 -12.00
CA LEU A 259 14.33 -7.06 -11.47
C LEU A 259 15.71 -6.51 -11.85
N GLU A 260 15.91 -6.10 -13.09
CA GLU A 260 17.17 -5.52 -13.57
C GLU A 260 17.51 -4.21 -12.83
N VAL A 261 16.51 -3.33 -12.64
CA VAL A 261 16.68 -2.10 -11.84
C VAL A 261 17.06 -2.44 -10.40
N PHE A 262 16.31 -3.35 -9.77
CA PHE A 262 16.56 -3.79 -8.40
C PHE A 262 17.96 -4.39 -8.23
N GLN A 263 18.38 -5.26 -9.14
CA GLN A 263 19.70 -5.88 -9.09
C GLN A 263 20.83 -4.85 -9.22
N ARG A 264 20.66 -3.81 -10.05
CA ARG A 264 21.63 -2.70 -10.14
C ARG A 264 21.75 -1.97 -8.81
N GLU A 265 20.61 -1.68 -8.15
CA GLU A 265 20.62 -0.99 -6.86
C GLU A 265 21.18 -1.83 -5.71
N VAL A 266 20.97 -3.16 -5.73
CA VAL A 266 21.57 -4.06 -4.73
C VAL A 266 23.09 -4.22 -4.92
N ARG A 267 23.59 -4.22 -6.17
CA ARG A 267 25.02 -4.37 -6.49
C ARG A 267 25.83 -3.07 -6.34
N ARG A 268 25.19 -1.91 -6.26
CA ARG A 268 25.85 -0.64 -5.91
C ARG A 268 26.22 -0.71 -4.42
N GLN A 269 27.50 -1.12 -4.15
CA GLN A 269 28.11 -1.10 -2.81
C GLN A 269 28.70 0.27 -2.53
#